data_ce584a891310cd3801e485c7b3e60bf4
#
_entry.id   ce584a891310cd3801e485c7b3e60bf4
#
_cell.length_a   1.000
_cell.length_b   1.000
_cell.length_c   1.000
_cell.angle_alpha   90.00
_cell.angle_beta   90.00
_cell.angle_gamma   90.00
#
_symmetry.space_group_name_H-M   'P 1'
#
loop_
_entity.id
_entity.type
_entity.pdbx_description
1 polymer ?
#
loop_
_entity_poly.entity_id
_entity_poly.type
_entity_poly.pdbx_seq_one_letter_code
_entity_poly.pdbx_strand_id
1 'polypeptide(L)'
;MKKPDAEQYRWFAWPTFLALLIAFSMVGLVIAQNPNERMVKPGPSPQDKDEINKKDGKIWVLDFKFKDPRLVKVDIPGRGQKVCWYLWYQVINNTDKPRRFVPDFEIRTTDTNTVHKDQILPKVQKAVIRLEDPTADPDDSDSGFYKIKNSVTIAKDEIPPSQPGVPPKTVTGVAIWDDVDPDANRFSIFITGLSNGWAVTDPIPPDIEPVVRRKTLQVNFKRLGDKFNQKSGEIQFIPPASWIYRAATIKIPPLGIANKDDAGKKE
;
A
#
# COMPACT_ATOMS: atom_id res chain seq x y z
N MET A 1 38.77 -7.17 -89.55
CA MET A 1 37.68 -7.64 -88.73
C MET A 1 37.99 -7.26 -87.30
N LYS A 2 37.28 -6.27 -86.75
CA LYS A 2 37.48 -5.66 -85.42
C LYS A 2 36.74 -6.45 -84.40
N LYS A 3 37.38 -6.78 -83.23
CA LYS A 3 36.77 -7.22 -82.04
C LYS A 3 36.05 -6.04 -81.34
N PRO A 4 34.88 -6.17 -80.80
CA PRO A 4 34.31 -5.15 -79.91
C PRO A 4 34.74 -5.33 -78.47
N ASP A 5 34.99 -4.18 -77.89
CA ASP A 5 35.52 -3.95 -76.58
C ASP A 5 34.54 -4.39 -75.43
N ALA A 6 35.14 -5.00 -74.45
CA ALA A 6 34.48 -5.35 -73.19
C ALA A 6 34.67 -4.23 -72.15
N GLU A 7 33.81 -3.24 -72.17
CA GLU A 7 33.68 -2.27 -71.08
C GLU A 7 32.27 -1.75 -71.06
N GLN A 8 31.42 -2.31 -70.13
CA GLN A 8 30.28 -1.62 -69.55
C GLN A 8 29.48 -2.57 -68.72
N TYR A 9 30.05 -3.05 -67.60
CA TYR A 9 29.24 -3.51 -66.43
C TYR A 9 29.99 -3.19 -65.14
N ARG A 10 29.98 -1.89 -64.79
CA ARG A 10 30.32 -1.44 -63.41
C ARG A 10 29.16 -0.60 -62.90
N TRP A 11 28.83 -0.90 -61.63
CA TRP A 11 27.97 -0.09 -60.83
C TRP A 11 26.44 -0.28 -60.94
N PHE A 12 25.91 -1.27 -60.26
CA PHE A 12 24.66 -1.08 -59.51
C PHE A 12 24.40 -2.34 -58.66
N ALA A 13 25.01 -2.45 -57.52
CA ALA A 13 24.54 -3.29 -56.45
C ALA A 13 25.30 -2.92 -55.18
N TRP A 14 24.69 -2.10 -54.37
CA TRP A 14 24.80 -2.04 -52.92
C TRP A 14 24.45 -0.62 -52.48
N PRO A 15 23.23 -0.40 -52.02
CA PRO A 15 22.99 -0.15 -50.61
C PRO A 15 21.59 -0.56 -50.11
N THR A 16 21.08 -1.73 -50.40
CA THR A 16 19.78 -2.17 -49.92
C THR A 16 19.84 -3.19 -48.75
N PHE A 17 21.02 -3.62 -48.31
CA PHE A 17 21.15 -4.57 -47.21
C PHE A 17 21.46 -3.94 -45.85
N LEU A 18 21.72 -2.63 -45.76
CA LEU A 18 22.03 -1.97 -44.47
C LEU A 18 20.81 -1.31 -43.82
N ALA A 19 19.67 -1.25 -44.49
CA ALA A 19 18.46 -0.62 -43.94
C ALA A 19 17.55 -1.59 -43.16
N LEU A 20 17.81 -2.90 -43.18
CA LEU A 20 16.94 -3.91 -42.56
C LEU A 20 17.41 -4.38 -41.17
N LEU A 21 18.57 -3.88 -40.71
CA LEU A 21 19.15 -4.28 -39.41
C LEU A 21 18.93 -3.25 -38.29
N ILE A 22 18.32 -2.10 -38.55
CA ILE A 22 18.05 -1.06 -37.52
C ILE A 22 16.59 -1.07 -37.03
N ALA A 23 15.72 -1.83 -37.67
CA ALA A 23 14.30 -1.90 -37.27
C ALA A 23 13.99 -2.93 -36.14
N PHE A 24 14.99 -3.63 -35.60
CA PHE A 24 14.74 -4.73 -34.63
C PHE A 24 15.18 -4.46 -33.21
N SER A 25 15.50 -3.23 -32.82
CA SER A 25 15.97 -2.90 -31.45
C SER A 25 15.07 -1.97 -30.66
N MET A 26 13.81 -1.79 -31.06
CA MET A 26 12.79 -1.14 -30.19
C MET A 26 11.63 -2.08 -29.88
N VAL A 27 11.93 -3.30 -29.46
CA VAL A 27 10.99 -4.00 -28.60
C VAL A 27 11.17 -3.37 -27.22
N GLY A 28 10.49 -2.26 -27.02
CA GLY A 28 10.32 -1.70 -25.70
C GLY A 28 9.81 -2.83 -24.80
N LEU A 29 10.55 -3.11 -23.74
CA LEU A 29 10.12 -3.98 -22.66
C LEU A 29 8.82 -3.37 -22.09
N VAL A 30 7.68 -3.71 -22.66
CA VAL A 30 6.38 -3.44 -22.09
C VAL A 30 6.34 -4.33 -20.85
N ILE A 31 6.79 -3.79 -19.72
CA ILE A 31 6.52 -4.39 -18.43
C ILE A 31 4.99 -4.38 -18.33
N ALA A 32 4.39 -5.54 -18.55
CA ALA A 32 2.96 -5.73 -18.39
C ALA A 32 2.62 -5.33 -16.94
N GLN A 33 2.08 -4.12 -16.77
CA GLN A 33 1.58 -3.69 -15.47
C GLN A 33 0.43 -4.64 -15.13
N ASN A 34 0.54 -5.32 -14.00
CA ASN A 34 -0.54 -6.15 -13.50
C ASN A 34 -1.78 -5.25 -13.37
N PRO A 35 -2.89 -5.54 -14.07
CA PRO A 35 -4.06 -4.66 -14.12
C PRO A 35 -4.69 -4.42 -12.73
N ASN A 36 -4.34 -5.25 -11.76
CA ASN A 36 -4.82 -5.13 -10.38
C ASN A 36 -3.88 -4.31 -9.46
N GLU A 37 -2.75 -3.83 -9.97
CA GLU A 37 -1.82 -3.02 -9.19
C GLU A 37 -2.10 -1.52 -9.39
N ARG A 38 -2.23 -0.80 -8.28
CA ARG A 38 -2.50 0.63 -8.23
C ARG A 38 -1.32 1.37 -7.60
N MET A 39 -0.92 2.49 -8.20
CA MET A 39 0.11 3.36 -7.64
C MET A 39 -0.51 4.67 -7.21
N VAL A 40 -0.35 5.03 -5.94
CA VAL A 40 -0.72 6.36 -5.42
C VAL A 40 0.56 7.13 -5.14
N LYS A 41 0.70 8.24 -5.85
CA LYS A 41 1.80 9.18 -5.66
C LYS A 41 1.47 10.20 -4.57
N PRO A 42 2.49 10.87 -4.00
CA PRO A 42 2.28 12.00 -3.13
C PRO A 42 1.33 13.03 -3.75
N GLY A 43 0.37 13.48 -2.96
CA GLY A 43 -0.59 14.49 -3.38
C GLY A 43 -0.73 15.61 -2.35
N PRO A 44 -1.20 16.79 -2.77
CA PRO A 44 -1.44 17.90 -1.86
C PRO A 44 -2.64 17.63 -0.97
N SER A 45 -2.60 18.18 0.22
CA SER A 45 -3.73 18.31 1.15
C SER A 45 -3.92 19.78 1.48
N PRO A 46 -5.15 20.26 1.72
CA PRO A 46 -5.38 21.65 2.10
C PRO A 46 -4.54 22.08 3.30
N GLN A 47 -4.39 21.22 4.28
CA GLN A 47 -3.64 21.45 5.53
C GLN A 47 -2.12 21.42 5.36
N ASP A 48 -1.58 21.07 4.20
CA ASP A 48 -0.14 21.16 3.92
C ASP A 48 0.37 22.63 3.97
N LYS A 49 -0.53 23.60 3.94
CA LYS A 49 -0.24 25.03 4.01
C LYS A 49 -0.14 25.55 5.44
N ASP A 50 -0.53 24.74 6.43
CA ASP A 50 -0.55 25.14 7.82
C ASP A 50 0.87 25.40 8.33
N GLU A 51 1.02 26.47 9.14
CA GLU A 51 2.34 26.93 9.60
C GLU A 51 3.10 25.92 10.47
N ILE A 52 2.38 25.01 11.11
CA ILE A 52 2.96 23.98 11.96
C ILE A 52 3.83 23.02 11.16
N ASN A 53 3.37 22.62 9.99
CA ASN A 53 4.15 21.77 9.08
C ASN A 53 5.41 22.48 8.54
N LYS A 54 5.45 23.82 8.58
CA LYS A 54 6.62 24.61 8.15
C LYS A 54 7.73 24.65 9.19
N LYS A 55 7.40 24.55 10.49
CA LYS A 55 8.37 24.59 11.59
C LYS A 55 9.23 23.33 11.66
N ASP A 56 8.66 22.17 11.32
CA ASP A 56 9.32 20.88 11.39
C ASP A 56 10.09 20.48 10.10
N GLY A 57 10.19 21.40 9.14
CA GLY A 57 10.87 21.18 7.88
C GLY A 57 9.93 20.74 6.74
N LYS A 58 10.52 20.28 5.64
CA LYS A 58 9.78 19.87 4.46
C LYS A 58 8.95 18.59 4.72
N ILE A 59 7.65 18.65 4.42
CA ILE A 59 6.80 17.47 4.42
C ILE A 59 7.31 16.51 3.35
N TRP A 60 7.59 15.27 3.75
CA TRP A 60 7.89 14.18 2.84
C TRP A 60 6.74 13.19 2.80
N VAL A 61 6.59 12.51 1.68
CA VAL A 61 5.55 11.50 1.47
C VAL A 61 6.16 10.36 0.67
N LEU A 62 5.89 9.12 1.09
CA LEU A 62 6.28 7.90 0.38
C LEU A 62 5.21 7.55 -0.67
N ASP A 63 5.64 6.94 -1.78
CA ASP A 63 4.73 6.40 -2.76
C ASP A 63 4.16 5.07 -2.25
N PHE A 64 2.89 4.83 -2.53
CA PHE A 64 2.18 3.65 -2.10
C PHE A 64 1.60 2.89 -3.28
N LYS A 65 2.00 1.63 -3.44
CA LYS A 65 1.50 0.73 -4.46
C LYS A 65 0.72 -0.39 -3.77
N PHE A 66 -0.45 -0.75 -4.29
CA PHE A 66 -1.30 -1.78 -3.70
C PHE A 66 -2.03 -2.58 -4.78
N LYS A 67 -2.50 -3.76 -4.40
CA LYS A 67 -3.51 -4.54 -5.15
C LYS A 67 -4.86 -4.32 -4.48
N ASP A 68 -5.94 -4.41 -5.27
CA ASP A 68 -7.29 -4.36 -4.69
C ASP A 68 -7.39 -5.40 -3.57
N PRO A 69 -7.99 -5.06 -2.40
CA PRO A 69 -8.11 -5.99 -1.28
C PRO A 69 -8.75 -7.30 -1.69
N ARG A 70 -8.36 -8.38 -1.03
CA ARG A 70 -8.84 -9.72 -1.33
C ARG A 70 -9.31 -10.43 -0.07
N LEU A 71 -10.09 -11.47 -0.27
CA LEU A 71 -10.57 -12.35 0.76
C LEU A 71 -9.78 -13.66 0.74
N VAL A 72 -9.43 -14.18 1.90
CA VAL A 72 -8.79 -15.48 2.07
C VAL A 72 -9.49 -16.26 3.17
N LYS A 73 -9.79 -17.53 2.92
CA LYS A 73 -10.36 -18.44 3.94
C LYS A 73 -9.22 -19.19 4.61
N VAL A 74 -9.13 -19.06 5.92
CA VAL A 74 -8.07 -19.69 6.73
C VAL A 74 -8.67 -20.32 7.98
N ASP A 75 -8.20 -21.50 8.32
CA ASP A 75 -8.52 -22.12 9.60
C ASP A 75 -7.59 -21.57 10.69
N ILE A 76 -8.17 -20.77 11.59
CA ILE A 76 -7.44 -20.12 12.67
C ILE A 76 -7.60 -20.96 13.95
N PRO A 77 -6.49 -21.39 14.61
CA PRO A 77 -6.56 -22.17 15.83
C PRO A 77 -7.41 -21.51 16.89
N GLY A 78 -8.34 -22.29 17.44
CA GLY A 78 -9.26 -21.81 18.48
C GLY A 78 -10.37 -20.88 18.00
N ARG A 79 -10.38 -20.49 16.68
CA ARG A 79 -11.41 -19.63 16.08
C ARG A 79 -12.16 -20.29 14.92
N GLY A 80 -11.71 -21.48 14.46
CA GLY A 80 -12.26 -22.18 13.30
C GLY A 80 -11.97 -21.52 11.97
N GLN A 81 -12.70 -21.90 10.93
CA GLN A 81 -12.57 -21.34 9.60
C GLN A 81 -13.13 -19.93 9.55
N LYS A 82 -12.30 -18.96 9.15
CA LYS A 82 -12.66 -17.56 8.99
C LYS A 82 -12.33 -17.03 7.61
N VAL A 83 -13.12 -16.08 7.15
CA VAL A 83 -12.82 -15.23 5.99
C VAL A 83 -12.09 -14.00 6.51
N CYS A 84 -10.84 -13.85 6.09
CA CYS A 84 -10.02 -12.70 6.42
C CYS A 84 -9.87 -11.81 5.20
N TRP A 85 -9.85 -10.52 5.44
CA TRP A 85 -9.57 -9.50 4.44
C TRP A 85 -8.09 -9.19 4.47
N TYR A 86 -7.46 -8.96 3.31
CA TYR A 86 -6.08 -8.50 3.27
C TYR A 86 -5.83 -7.50 2.15
N LEU A 87 -4.88 -6.62 2.40
CA LEU A 87 -4.33 -5.67 1.44
C LEU A 87 -2.84 -5.97 1.25
N TRP A 88 -2.46 -6.42 0.06
CA TRP A 88 -1.05 -6.48 -0.34
C TRP A 88 -0.59 -5.11 -0.82
N TYR A 89 0.58 -4.67 -0.36
CA TYR A 89 1.10 -3.35 -0.72
C TYR A 89 2.63 -3.32 -0.82
N GLN A 90 3.13 -2.30 -1.53
CA GLN A 90 4.54 -1.92 -1.57
C GLN A 90 4.70 -0.45 -1.25
N VAL A 91 5.80 -0.10 -0.59
CA VAL A 91 6.17 1.28 -0.29
C VAL A 91 7.48 1.61 -0.96
N ILE A 92 7.53 2.78 -1.62
CA ILE A 92 8.66 3.26 -2.39
C ILE A 92 9.07 4.61 -1.84
N ASN A 93 10.36 4.81 -1.66
CA ASN A 93 10.89 6.09 -1.20
C ASN A 93 11.49 6.89 -2.37
N ASN A 94 10.72 7.87 -2.84
CA ASN A 94 11.16 8.84 -3.84
C ASN A 94 11.56 10.18 -3.21
N THR A 95 11.84 10.19 -1.89
CA THR A 95 12.36 11.36 -1.17
C THR A 95 13.89 11.40 -1.22
N ASP A 96 14.47 12.45 -0.64
CA ASP A 96 15.90 12.74 -0.64
C ASP A 96 16.74 11.95 0.39
N LYS A 97 16.07 11.29 1.37
CA LYS A 97 16.72 10.61 2.50
C LYS A 97 16.12 9.24 2.76
N PRO A 98 16.85 8.32 3.40
CA PRO A 98 16.26 7.09 3.89
C PRO A 98 15.08 7.36 4.82
N ARG A 99 14.01 6.56 4.68
CA ARG A 99 12.78 6.69 5.46
C ARG A 99 12.36 5.35 6.03
N ARG A 100 11.66 5.40 7.16
CA ARG A 100 10.98 4.24 7.73
C ARG A 100 9.49 4.39 7.55
N PHE A 101 8.84 3.30 7.21
CA PHE A 101 7.40 3.22 7.15
C PHE A 101 6.89 2.51 8.40
N VAL A 102 6.26 3.28 9.29
CA VAL A 102 5.59 2.75 10.48
C VAL A 102 4.09 2.77 10.23
N PRO A 103 3.51 1.69 9.70
CA PRO A 103 2.14 1.67 9.27
C PRO A 103 1.13 1.68 10.42
N ASP A 104 0.02 2.36 10.17
CA ASP A 104 -1.22 2.19 10.90
C ASP A 104 -2.34 2.10 9.86
N PHE A 105 -2.84 0.88 9.65
CA PHE A 105 -3.93 0.59 8.72
C PHE A 105 -5.26 0.48 9.45
N GLU A 106 -6.26 1.13 8.90
CA GLU A 106 -7.60 1.10 9.43
C GLU A 106 -8.63 0.96 8.30
N ILE A 107 -9.52 -0.03 8.40
CA ILE A 107 -10.72 -0.11 7.56
C ILE A 107 -11.86 0.58 8.29
N ARG A 108 -12.58 1.45 7.60
CA ARG A 108 -13.88 1.96 8.04
C ARG A 108 -14.94 1.57 7.03
N THR A 109 -15.91 0.80 7.48
CA THR A 109 -17.08 0.43 6.68
C THR A 109 -18.06 1.60 6.64
N THR A 110 -18.68 1.84 5.48
CA THR A 110 -19.68 2.90 5.32
C THR A 110 -21.06 2.40 5.72
N ASP A 111 -21.35 1.14 5.44
CA ASP A 111 -22.68 0.56 5.61
C ASP A 111 -22.97 0.33 7.09
N THR A 112 -22.01 -0.18 7.83
CA THR A 112 -22.15 -0.50 9.26
C THR A 112 -21.49 0.53 10.18
N ASN A 113 -20.74 1.48 9.61
CA ASN A 113 -19.98 2.51 10.31
C ASN A 113 -19.04 1.95 11.39
N THR A 114 -18.44 0.78 11.12
CA THR A 114 -17.48 0.12 12.01
C THR A 114 -16.06 0.45 11.61
N VAL A 115 -15.14 0.35 12.58
CA VAL A 115 -13.73 0.64 12.39
C VAL A 115 -12.91 -0.56 12.85
N HIS A 116 -12.00 -1.01 11.97
CA HIS A 116 -11.18 -2.19 12.19
C HIS A 116 -9.71 -1.86 11.96
N LYS A 117 -8.86 -2.19 12.92
CA LYS A 117 -7.40 -2.07 12.80
C LYS A 117 -6.82 -3.35 12.21
N ASP A 118 -5.70 -3.22 11.49
CA ASP A 118 -4.99 -4.40 11.01
C ASP A 118 -4.48 -5.25 12.18
N GLN A 119 -4.44 -6.55 11.94
CA GLN A 119 -4.12 -7.54 12.95
C GLN A 119 -2.93 -8.39 12.52
N ILE A 120 -2.12 -8.77 13.50
CA ILE A 120 -1.01 -9.70 13.27
C ILE A 120 -1.53 -11.13 13.43
N LEU A 121 -1.81 -11.77 12.31
CA LEU A 121 -2.34 -13.13 12.23
C LEU A 121 -1.38 -14.03 11.45
N PRO A 122 -0.40 -14.69 12.12
CA PRO A 122 0.67 -15.41 11.43
C PRO A 122 0.18 -16.49 10.45
N LYS A 123 -0.87 -17.24 10.79
CA LYS A 123 -1.44 -18.25 9.87
C LYS A 123 -2.05 -17.62 8.62
N VAL A 124 -2.75 -16.49 8.77
CA VAL A 124 -3.31 -15.75 7.64
C VAL A 124 -2.19 -15.17 6.79
N GLN A 125 -1.17 -14.57 7.42
CA GLN A 125 0.00 -14.06 6.72
C GLN A 125 0.67 -15.14 5.88
N LYS A 126 0.91 -16.33 6.43
CA LYS A 126 1.48 -17.47 5.68
C LYS A 126 0.60 -17.88 4.49
N ALA A 127 -0.72 -17.89 4.66
CA ALA A 127 -1.64 -18.19 3.56
C ALA A 127 -1.56 -17.12 2.45
N VAL A 128 -1.48 -15.84 2.83
CA VAL A 128 -1.32 -14.74 1.88
C VAL A 128 0.03 -14.80 1.16
N ILE A 129 1.12 -15.10 1.86
CA ILE A 129 2.44 -15.28 1.24
C ILE A 129 2.38 -16.35 0.14
N ARG A 130 1.78 -17.50 0.40
CA ARG A 130 1.63 -18.58 -0.62
C ARG A 130 0.82 -18.14 -1.84
N LEU A 131 -0.14 -17.24 -1.66
CA LEU A 131 -0.99 -16.74 -2.74
C LEU A 131 -0.30 -15.65 -3.58
N GLU A 132 0.43 -14.75 -2.92
CA GLU A 132 1.00 -13.56 -3.55
C GLU A 132 2.45 -13.76 -4.00
N ASP A 133 3.18 -14.66 -3.36
CA ASP A 133 4.56 -15.02 -3.70
C ASP A 133 4.79 -16.53 -3.57
N PRO A 134 4.44 -17.33 -4.58
CA PRO A 134 4.64 -18.77 -4.55
C PRO A 134 6.12 -19.21 -4.45
N THR A 135 7.06 -18.28 -4.62
CA THR A 135 8.51 -18.56 -4.50
C THR A 135 9.02 -18.42 -3.06
N ALA A 136 8.20 -17.87 -2.18
CA ALA A 136 8.56 -17.62 -0.79
C ALA A 136 8.33 -18.85 0.10
N ASP A 137 9.21 -19.05 1.08
CA ASP A 137 8.91 -19.88 2.24
C ASP A 137 8.02 -19.07 3.19
N PRO A 138 6.79 -19.51 3.48
CA PRO A 138 5.89 -18.77 4.36
C PRO A 138 6.37 -18.71 5.82
N ASP A 139 7.35 -19.51 6.19
CA ASP A 139 7.97 -19.53 7.52
C ASP A 139 9.14 -18.56 7.65
N ASP A 140 9.65 -18.05 6.52
CA ASP A 140 10.71 -17.06 6.45
C ASP A 140 10.24 -15.77 5.76
N SER A 141 10.04 -14.69 6.53
CA SER A 141 9.58 -13.38 6.02
C SER A 141 10.59 -12.67 5.12
N ASP A 142 11.85 -13.13 5.08
CA ASP A 142 12.89 -12.58 4.22
C ASP A 142 13.13 -13.42 2.97
N SER A 143 12.38 -14.52 2.79
CA SER A 143 12.40 -15.37 1.60
C SER A 143 11.49 -14.84 0.49
N GLY A 144 11.63 -15.42 -0.70
CA GLY A 144 10.83 -15.13 -1.87
C GLY A 144 11.18 -13.81 -2.55
N PHE A 145 10.43 -13.52 -3.62
CA PHE A 145 10.66 -12.34 -4.43
C PHE A 145 10.22 -11.06 -3.74
N TYR A 146 9.06 -11.09 -3.06
CA TYR A 146 8.47 -9.89 -2.45
C TYR A 146 8.88 -9.67 -1.00
N LYS A 147 9.33 -10.69 -0.26
CA LYS A 147 9.67 -10.59 1.17
C LYS A 147 8.53 -9.94 1.98
N ILE A 148 7.35 -10.55 1.92
CA ILE A 148 6.11 -9.98 2.45
C ILE A 148 6.13 -9.93 3.98
N LYS A 149 6.07 -8.72 4.54
CA LYS A 149 6.12 -8.42 5.97
C LYS A 149 4.76 -7.99 6.52
N ASN A 150 4.55 -8.16 7.82
CA ASN A 150 3.41 -7.55 8.51
C ASN A 150 3.76 -6.14 9.00
N SER A 151 2.77 -5.43 9.54
CA SER A 151 2.89 -4.04 9.98
C SER A 151 3.95 -3.82 11.07
N VAL A 152 4.26 -4.85 11.87
CA VAL A 152 5.30 -4.77 12.90
C VAL A 152 6.68 -4.99 12.32
N THR A 153 6.84 -6.00 11.47
CA THR A 153 8.16 -6.36 10.90
C THR A 153 8.62 -5.36 9.85
N ILE A 154 7.72 -4.81 9.04
CA ILE A 154 8.05 -3.83 8.01
C ILE A 154 8.54 -2.50 8.60
N ALA A 155 8.06 -2.13 9.80
CA ALA A 155 8.47 -0.90 10.48
C ALA A 155 9.96 -0.89 10.89
N LYS A 156 10.62 -2.04 10.88
CA LYS A 156 12.06 -2.16 11.16
C LYS A 156 12.93 -1.82 9.97
N ASP A 157 12.37 -1.90 8.75
CA ASP A 157 13.12 -1.69 7.52
C ASP A 157 13.32 -0.20 7.24
N GLU A 158 14.51 0.13 6.78
CA GLU A 158 14.83 1.44 6.25
C GLU A 158 14.78 1.39 4.72
N ILE A 159 13.97 2.27 4.14
CA ILE A 159 13.76 2.36 2.70
C ILE A 159 14.70 3.42 2.14
N PRO A 160 15.74 3.04 1.39
CA PRO A 160 16.66 4.01 0.81
C PRO A 160 15.97 4.83 -0.29
N PRO A 161 16.47 6.04 -0.60
CA PRO A 161 15.98 6.83 -1.72
C PRO A 161 16.11 6.09 -3.05
N SER A 162 15.09 6.23 -3.92
CA SER A 162 15.17 5.76 -5.31
C SER A 162 16.22 6.55 -6.08
N GLN A 163 16.95 5.86 -6.96
CA GLN A 163 17.97 6.47 -7.81
C GLN A 163 17.51 6.46 -9.28
N PRO A 164 17.78 7.52 -10.04
CA PRO A 164 17.47 7.55 -11.47
C PRO A 164 18.14 6.39 -12.21
N GLY A 165 17.40 5.71 -13.09
CA GLY A 165 17.92 4.62 -13.92
C GLY A 165 18.10 3.27 -13.22
N VAL A 166 17.79 3.18 -11.92
CA VAL A 166 17.84 1.94 -11.14
C VAL A 166 16.44 1.61 -10.62
N PRO A 167 15.99 0.34 -10.70
CA PRO A 167 14.74 -0.04 -10.10
C PRO A 167 14.69 0.33 -8.61
N PRO A 168 13.61 0.97 -8.13
CA PRO A 168 13.53 1.42 -6.75
C PRO A 168 13.52 0.21 -5.80
N LYS A 169 14.24 0.33 -4.67
CA LYS A 169 14.10 -0.62 -3.58
C LYS A 169 12.73 -0.42 -2.92
N THR A 170 11.95 -1.47 -2.90
CA THR A 170 10.61 -1.46 -2.28
C THR A 170 10.62 -2.31 -1.03
N VAL A 171 9.80 -1.94 -0.06
CA VAL A 171 9.40 -2.84 1.02
C VAL A 171 7.99 -3.31 0.75
N THR A 172 7.76 -4.61 0.89
CA THR A 172 6.46 -5.22 0.61
C THR A 172 5.83 -5.71 1.90
N GLY A 173 4.54 -5.42 2.06
CA GLY A 173 3.79 -5.83 3.24
C GLY A 173 2.37 -6.27 2.96
N VAL A 174 1.76 -6.79 4.01
CA VAL A 174 0.34 -7.14 4.04
C VAL A 174 -0.30 -6.61 5.31
N ALA A 175 -1.46 -5.96 5.16
CA ALA A 175 -2.37 -5.65 6.25
C ALA A 175 -3.52 -6.65 6.24
N ILE A 176 -3.96 -7.13 7.41
CA ILE A 176 -4.90 -8.24 7.55
C ILE A 176 -5.98 -7.88 8.57
N TRP A 177 -7.23 -8.24 8.26
CA TRP A 177 -8.38 -8.05 9.14
C TRP A 177 -9.21 -9.34 9.18
N ASP A 178 -9.61 -9.81 10.35
CA ASP A 178 -10.49 -10.99 10.54
C ASP A 178 -11.85 -10.63 11.15
N ASP A 179 -12.08 -9.36 11.39
CA ASP A 179 -13.23 -8.81 12.09
C ASP A 179 -14.10 -7.86 11.26
N VAL A 180 -13.79 -7.68 9.96
CA VAL A 180 -14.61 -6.87 9.07
C VAL A 180 -15.91 -7.59 8.76
N ASP A 181 -17.02 -6.86 8.85
CA ASP A 181 -18.34 -7.39 8.54
C ASP A 181 -18.37 -7.95 7.10
N PRO A 182 -18.71 -9.24 6.93
CA PRO A 182 -18.84 -9.83 5.60
C PRO A 182 -19.92 -9.18 4.72
N ASP A 183 -20.83 -8.42 5.31
CA ASP A 183 -21.89 -7.69 4.60
C ASP A 183 -21.45 -6.28 4.15
N ALA A 184 -20.27 -5.82 4.56
CA ALA A 184 -19.76 -4.52 4.16
C ALA A 184 -19.53 -4.45 2.64
N ASN A 185 -20.28 -3.54 1.96
CA ASN A 185 -20.19 -3.34 0.52
C ASN A 185 -19.37 -2.11 0.14
N ARG A 186 -19.28 -1.13 1.02
CA ARG A 186 -18.47 0.08 0.82
C ARG A 186 -17.62 0.34 2.05
N PHE A 187 -16.34 0.61 1.81
CA PHE A 187 -15.40 0.88 2.88
C PHE A 187 -14.24 1.73 2.39
N SER A 188 -13.57 2.37 3.32
CA SER A 188 -12.33 3.11 3.10
C SER A 188 -11.21 2.47 3.90
N ILE A 189 -10.02 2.38 3.30
CA ILE A 189 -8.79 2.03 4.01
C ILE A 189 -8.01 3.32 4.22
N PHE A 190 -7.65 3.58 5.46
CA PHE A 190 -6.80 4.69 5.86
C PHE A 190 -5.42 4.18 6.20
N ILE A 191 -4.40 4.77 5.56
CA ILE A 191 -3.00 4.38 5.72
C ILE A 191 -2.23 5.57 6.28
N THR A 192 -1.81 5.47 7.54
CA THR A 192 -0.96 6.45 8.21
C THR A 192 0.48 5.95 8.24
N GLY A 193 1.45 6.85 8.38
CA GLY A 193 2.88 6.52 8.40
C GLY A 193 3.61 6.72 7.08
N LEU A 194 2.90 6.98 5.99
CA LEU A 194 3.49 7.30 4.68
C LEU A 194 4.08 8.71 4.61
N SER A 195 3.87 9.54 5.62
CA SER A 195 4.30 10.94 5.66
C SER A 195 4.61 11.40 7.08
N ASN A 196 5.48 12.41 7.21
CA ASN A 196 5.68 13.15 8.46
C ASN A 196 4.71 14.32 8.64
N GLY A 197 3.82 14.58 7.69
CA GLY A 197 2.85 15.68 7.78
C GLY A 197 1.89 15.52 8.95
N TRP A 198 1.75 16.56 9.74
CA TRP A 198 0.81 16.63 10.85
C TRP A 198 0.24 18.06 11.00
N ALA A 199 -0.92 18.14 11.57
CA ALA A 199 -1.58 19.41 11.88
C ALA A 199 -2.28 19.29 13.23
N VAL A 200 -2.38 20.39 13.94
CA VAL A 200 -3.14 20.49 15.18
C VAL A 200 -4.37 21.32 14.89
N THR A 201 -5.52 20.84 15.34
CA THR A 201 -6.73 21.68 15.34
C THR A 201 -6.60 22.72 16.42
N ASP A 202 -6.91 23.98 16.09
CA ASP A 202 -7.01 25.04 17.09
C ASP A 202 -7.90 24.56 18.23
N PRO A 203 -7.49 24.83 19.50
CA PRO A 203 -8.30 24.45 20.64
C PRO A 203 -9.67 25.13 20.54
N ILE A 204 -10.67 24.28 20.43
CA ILE A 204 -12.04 24.68 20.67
C ILE A 204 -12.13 24.79 22.19
N PRO A 205 -12.81 25.69 22.77
CA PRO A 205 -12.65 26.34 24.05
C PRO A 205 -11.45 25.97 24.94
N PRO A 206 -11.03 26.78 25.91
CA PRO A 206 -9.73 26.70 26.60
C PRO A 206 -9.45 25.38 27.35
N ASP A 207 -10.46 24.53 27.53
CA ASP A 207 -10.38 23.29 28.31
C ASP A 207 -10.28 22.01 27.47
N ILE A 208 -10.19 22.10 26.14
CA ILE A 208 -10.11 20.93 25.27
C ILE A 208 -8.69 20.77 24.72
N GLU A 209 -8.08 19.59 24.93
CA GLU A 209 -6.78 19.27 24.36
C GLU A 209 -6.82 19.34 22.81
N PRO A 210 -5.80 19.94 22.19
CA PRO A 210 -5.71 20.03 20.73
C PRO A 210 -5.60 18.64 20.10
N VAL A 211 -6.39 18.40 19.07
CA VAL A 211 -6.37 17.12 18.35
C VAL A 211 -5.28 17.11 17.31
N VAL A 212 -4.29 16.24 17.46
CA VAL A 212 -3.23 16.01 16.47
C VAL A 212 -3.79 15.18 15.33
N ARG A 213 -3.69 15.68 14.10
CA ARG A 213 -4.07 15.01 12.87
C ARG A 213 -2.83 14.69 12.04
N ARG A 214 -2.75 13.49 11.51
CA ARG A 214 -1.63 13.06 10.65
C ARG A 214 -2.06 12.97 9.20
N LYS A 215 -1.14 13.32 8.29
CA LYS A 215 -1.36 13.15 6.86
C LYS A 215 -1.49 11.67 6.55
N THR A 216 -2.67 11.29 6.06
CA THR A 216 -3.14 9.92 5.90
C THR A 216 -3.61 9.73 4.47
N LEU A 217 -3.26 8.62 3.85
CA LEU A 217 -3.81 8.22 2.57
C LEU A 217 -5.15 7.53 2.80
N GLN A 218 -6.19 8.01 2.12
CA GLN A 218 -7.51 7.38 2.07
C GLN A 218 -7.72 6.73 0.71
N VAL A 219 -8.05 5.45 0.71
CA VAL A 219 -8.36 4.66 -0.47
C VAL A 219 -9.75 4.06 -0.31
N ASN A 220 -10.64 4.31 -1.28
CA ASN A 220 -12.03 3.88 -1.20
C ASN A 220 -12.26 2.64 -2.06
N PHE A 221 -13.10 1.75 -1.56
CA PHE A 221 -13.43 0.49 -2.21
C PHE A 221 -14.92 0.19 -2.19
N LYS A 222 -15.35 -0.61 -3.15
CA LYS A 222 -16.67 -1.25 -3.19
C LYS A 222 -16.50 -2.75 -3.39
N ARG A 223 -17.38 -3.53 -2.81
CA ARG A 223 -17.51 -4.96 -3.06
C ARG A 223 -18.77 -5.19 -3.90
N LEU A 224 -18.65 -6.01 -4.93
CA LEU A 224 -19.75 -6.30 -5.87
C LEU A 224 -20.38 -7.67 -5.63
N GLY A 225 -19.81 -8.47 -4.74
CA GLY A 225 -20.21 -9.84 -4.50
C GLY A 225 -21.35 -10.00 -3.50
N ASP A 226 -21.89 -11.21 -3.48
CA ASP A 226 -22.88 -11.66 -2.52
C ASP A 226 -22.21 -12.15 -1.23
N LYS A 227 -22.81 -11.85 -0.08
CA LYS A 227 -22.33 -12.29 1.23
C LYS A 227 -22.26 -13.81 1.38
N PHE A 228 -23.09 -14.54 0.67
CA PHE A 228 -23.15 -16.00 0.72
C PHE A 228 -22.11 -16.69 -0.17
N ASN A 229 -21.58 -15.99 -1.17
CA ASN A 229 -20.61 -16.54 -2.13
C ASN A 229 -19.44 -15.56 -2.31
N GLN A 230 -18.66 -15.38 -1.23
CA GLN A 230 -17.53 -14.48 -1.20
C GLN A 230 -16.38 -14.98 -2.07
N LYS A 231 -16.08 -14.25 -3.14
CA LYS A 231 -14.96 -14.51 -4.04
C LYS A 231 -13.80 -13.56 -3.76
N SER A 232 -12.59 -14.02 -3.95
CA SER A 232 -11.37 -13.27 -3.67
C SER A 232 -11.25 -11.95 -4.44
N GLY A 233 -11.80 -11.84 -5.64
CA GLY A 233 -11.64 -10.68 -6.54
C GLY A 233 -12.84 -9.73 -6.62
N GLU A 234 -13.73 -9.74 -5.63
CA GLU A 234 -14.98 -8.93 -5.66
C GLU A 234 -14.78 -7.47 -5.28
N ILE A 235 -13.67 -7.15 -4.64
CA ILE A 235 -13.39 -5.80 -4.14
C ILE A 235 -12.72 -5.00 -5.24
N GLN A 236 -13.22 -3.79 -5.47
CA GLN A 236 -12.72 -2.88 -6.49
C GLN A 236 -12.42 -1.50 -5.91
N PHE A 237 -11.29 -0.94 -6.32
CA PHE A 237 -10.92 0.43 -6.02
C PHE A 237 -11.90 1.43 -6.64
N ILE A 238 -12.26 2.47 -5.87
CA ILE A 238 -13.03 3.63 -6.33
C ILE A 238 -12.08 4.84 -6.38
N PRO A 239 -11.64 5.25 -7.58
CA PRO A 239 -10.80 6.43 -7.71
C PRO A 239 -11.57 7.73 -7.44
N PRO A 240 -10.87 8.83 -7.06
CA PRO A 240 -9.45 8.88 -6.75
C PRO A 240 -9.14 8.49 -5.30
N ALA A 241 -7.89 8.08 -5.05
CA ALA A 241 -7.33 8.09 -3.70
C ALA A 241 -7.07 9.54 -3.25
N SER A 242 -7.17 9.83 -1.97
CA SER A 242 -7.02 11.18 -1.43
C SER A 242 -6.08 11.24 -0.24
N TRP A 243 -5.37 12.35 -0.10
CA TRP A 243 -4.56 12.67 1.06
C TRP A 243 -5.32 13.60 1.97
N ILE A 244 -5.54 13.18 3.21
CA ILE A 244 -6.30 13.92 4.21
C ILE A 244 -5.51 14.02 5.52
N TYR A 245 -5.86 14.98 6.36
CA TYR A 245 -5.38 15.05 7.73
C TYR A 245 -6.44 14.46 8.66
N ARG A 246 -6.11 13.34 9.32
CA ARG A 246 -7.03 12.58 10.15
C ARG A 246 -6.45 12.34 11.53
N ALA A 247 -7.26 12.53 12.57
CA ALA A 247 -6.92 12.06 13.90
C ALA A 247 -6.91 10.53 13.94
N ALA A 248 -5.96 9.92 14.65
CA ALA A 248 -6.00 8.48 14.89
C ALA A 248 -7.26 8.15 15.71
N THR A 249 -7.94 7.08 15.34
CA THR A 249 -9.04 6.55 16.16
C THR A 249 -8.42 5.91 17.38
N ILE A 250 -8.40 6.64 18.50
CA ILE A 250 -7.98 6.10 19.79
C ILE A 250 -9.17 5.29 20.31
N LYS A 251 -9.01 3.97 20.46
CA LYS A 251 -9.90 3.22 21.35
C LYS A 251 -9.54 3.68 22.76
N ILE A 252 -10.30 4.63 23.29
CA ILE A 252 -10.25 4.91 24.74
C ILE A 252 -10.75 3.64 25.40
N PRO A 253 -9.92 2.90 26.18
CA PRO A 253 -10.45 1.80 26.98
C PRO A 253 -11.57 2.39 27.83
N PRO A 254 -12.69 1.69 28.01
CA PRO A 254 -13.74 2.17 28.89
C PRO A 254 -13.07 2.51 30.23
N LEU A 255 -13.20 3.76 30.65
CA LEU A 255 -12.75 4.21 31.95
C LEU A 255 -13.37 3.21 32.94
N GLY A 256 -12.52 2.35 33.52
CA GLY A 256 -12.97 1.46 34.56
C GLY A 256 -13.68 2.34 35.57
N ILE A 257 -14.97 2.13 35.74
CA ILE A 257 -15.73 2.70 36.84
C ILE A 257 -14.95 2.19 38.05
N ALA A 258 -14.18 3.07 38.68
CA ALA A 258 -13.54 2.77 39.93
C ALA A 258 -14.69 2.37 40.86
N ASN A 259 -14.79 1.09 41.16
CA ASN A 259 -15.74 0.60 42.12
C ASN A 259 -15.49 1.37 43.40
N LYS A 260 -16.47 2.16 43.79
CA LYS A 260 -16.51 2.91 45.06
C LYS A 260 -16.51 2.02 46.29
N ASP A 261 -16.34 0.71 46.16
CA ASP A 261 -16.47 -0.27 47.20
C ASP A 261 -15.16 -0.59 47.96
N ASP A 262 -14.02 -0.02 47.55
CA ASP A 262 -12.73 -0.22 48.23
C ASP A 262 -12.33 0.88 49.23
N ALA A 263 -13.24 1.79 49.56
CA ALA A 263 -12.99 2.86 50.56
C ALA A 263 -13.44 2.50 51.98
N GLY A 264 -13.63 1.24 52.30
CA GLY A 264 -14.20 0.85 53.59
C GLY A 264 -13.62 -0.40 54.22
N LYS A 265 -12.29 -0.54 54.34
CA LYS A 265 -11.67 -1.44 55.33
C LYS A 265 -10.29 -0.92 55.72
N LYS A 266 -10.28 -0.01 56.69
CA LYS A 266 -9.19 0.19 57.60
C LYS A 266 -9.79 0.00 59.00
N GLU A 267 -9.55 -1.13 59.58
CA GLU A 267 -9.37 -1.37 60.99
C GLU A 267 -8.16 -2.27 61.18
#